data_f4e7685d544f51b885b1481d63515d5e
#
_entry.id   f4e7685d544f51b885b1481d63515d5e
#
_cell.length_a   1.000
_cell.length_b   1.000
_cell.length_c   1.000
_cell.angle_alpha   90.00
_cell.angle_beta   90.00
_cell.angle_gamma   90.00
#
_symmetry.space_group_name_H-M   'P 1'
#
loop_
_entity.id
_entity.type
_entity.pdbx_description
1 polymer ?
#
loop_
_entity_poly.entity_id
_entity_poly.type
_entity_poly.pdbx_seq_one_letter_code
_entity_poly.pdbx_strand_id
1 'polypeptide(L)'
;GKYTAQDATTAQKGIVQLSSDTNSTSETLAATPKAVKAAYDLAAGKAPSSHTHPWNQITGVPTASLTAKGITQLSSATNSTSEVLAATPKAVKAAYDLANGKQAADATLTALAALATAADKLPYFTGVDRAALTALTSVGRAILGKTSIQ
;
A
#
# COMPACT_ATOMS: atom_id res chain seq x y z
N GLY A 1 51.30 -65.22 23.66
CA GLY A 1 50.25 -64.43 24.17
C GLY A 1 49.10 -64.29 23.19
N LYS A 2 47.93 -64.29 23.69
CA LYS A 2 46.74 -64.10 22.89
C LYS A 2 46.43 -62.58 22.78
N TYR A 3 46.25 -62.14 21.58
CA TYR A 3 45.80 -60.75 21.33
C TYR A 3 44.30 -60.73 21.35
N THR A 4 43.73 -59.82 22.12
CA THR A 4 42.32 -59.60 22.15
C THR A 4 42.06 -58.37 21.33
N ALA A 5 41.28 -58.52 20.25
CA ALA A 5 40.84 -57.37 19.44
C ALA A 5 39.91 -56.54 20.26
N GLN A 6 40.06 -55.23 20.14
CA GLN A 6 39.20 -54.20 20.78
C GLN A 6 38.37 -53.55 19.78
N ASP A 7 37.11 -53.29 20.12
CA ASP A 7 36.22 -52.43 19.31
C ASP A 7 36.70 -50.98 19.35
N ALA A 8 36.66 -50.34 18.24
CA ALA A 8 36.90 -48.91 18.18
C ALA A 8 35.78 -48.16 18.91
N THR A 9 36.17 -47.13 19.66
CA THR A 9 35.24 -46.21 20.32
C THR A 9 35.70 -44.77 20.09
N THR A 10 34.95 -43.80 20.55
CA THR A 10 35.36 -42.41 20.46
C THR A 10 36.60 -42.05 21.27
N ALA A 11 37.00 -42.95 22.20
CA ALA A 11 38.17 -42.76 23.06
C ALA A 11 39.30 -43.74 22.74
N GLN A 12 39.10 -44.76 21.88
CA GLN A 12 40.04 -45.83 21.66
C GLN A 12 40.01 -46.32 20.22
N LYS A 13 41.18 -46.54 19.64
CA LYS A 13 41.33 -47.19 18.35
C LYS A 13 41.02 -48.68 18.45
N GLY A 14 40.45 -49.25 17.41
CA GLY A 14 40.14 -50.68 17.38
C GLY A 14 39.50 -51.09 16.08
N ILE A 15 38.92 -52.29 16.05
CA ILE A 15 38.15 -52.76 14.90
C ILE A 15 36.73 -52.20 14.92
N VAL A 16 36.18 -52.11 13.74
CA VAL A 16 34.86 -51.51 13.55
C VAL A 16 34.10 -52.29 12.49
N GLN A 17 32.80 -52.38 12.65
CA GLN A 17 31.89 -52.92 11.64
C GLN A 17 31.34 -51.81 10.76
N LEU A 18 31.17 -52.08 9.49
CA LEU A 18 30.61 -51.16 8.54
C LEU A 18 29.09 -51.09 8.63
N SER A 19 28.52 -49.93 8.36
CA SER A 19 27.07 -49.72 8.24
C SER A 19 26.77 -48.83 7.09
N SER A 20 25.73 -49.14 6.33
CA SER A 20 25.20 -48.31 5.26
C SER A 20 23.93 -47.55 5.67
N ASP A 21 23.58 -47.57 6.97
CA ASP A 21 22.44 -46.81 7.46
C ASP A 21 22.68 -45.32 7.34
N THR A 22 21.65 -44.61 6.97
CA THR A 22 21.68 -43.15 6.89
C THR A 22 21.02 -42.49 8.10
N ASN A 23 20.46 -43.27 9.03
CA ASN A 23 19.78 -42.78 10.23
C ASN A 23 20.30 -43.39 11.54
N SER A 24 21.50 -43.99 11.52
CA SER A 24 22.09 -44.59 12.70
C SER A 24 22.65 -43.52 13.64
N THR A 25 22.47 -43.73 14.95
CA THR A 25 23.09 -42.92 15.99
C THR A 25 24.31 -43.61 16.62
N SER A 26 24.81 -44.69 16.03
CA SER A 26 25.95 -45.44 16.54
C SER A 26 27.23 -44.60 16.55
N GLU A 27 27.99 -44.72 17.62
CA GLU A 27 29.35 -44.18 17.75
C GLU A 27 30.45 -45.24 17.63
N THR A 28 30.08 -46.47 17.26
CA THR A 28 31.04 -47.59 17.16
C THR A 28 31.02 -48.25 15.79
N LEU A 29 30.22 -47.77 14.85
CA LEU A 29 30.17 -48.26 13.46
C LEU A 29 30.88 -47.28 12.54
N ALA A 30 31.30 -47.74 11.36
CA ALA A 30 31.85 -46.90 10.32
C ALA A 30 30.92 -46.88 9.15
N ALA A 31 30.67 -45.66 8.60
CA ALA A 31 29.84 -45.49 7.43
C ALA A 31 30.54 -46.02 6.19
N THR A 32 29.77 -46.62 5.30
CA THR A 32 30.24 -47.08 3.99
C THR A 32 30.18 -45.90 2.98
N PRO A 33 30.93 -45.98 1.87
CA PRO A 33 30.76 -45.07 0.76
C PRO A 33 29.31 -44.99 0.26
N LYS A 34 28.57 -46.08 0.33
CA LYS A 34 27.13 -46.09 -0.03
C LYS A 34 26.31 -45.14 0.83
N ALA A 35 26.53 -45.18 2.16
CA ALA A 35 25.84 -44.28 3.09
C ALA A 35 26.24 -42.83 2.87
N VAL A 36 27.52 -42.55 2.64
CA VAL A 36 28.04 -41.22 2.34
C VAL A 36 27.47 -40.68 1.04
N LYS A 37 27.41 -41.54 -0.01
CA LYS A 37 26.82 -41.14 -1.29
C LYS A 37 25.34 -40.76 -1.13
N ALA A 38 24.59 -41.54 -0.38
CA ALA A 38 23.17 -41.21 -0.13
C ALA A 38 23.00 -39.86 0.56
N ALA A 39 23.83 -39.56 1.56
CA ALA A 39 23.82 -38.26 2.25
C ALA A 39 24.24 -37.11 1.31
N TYR A 40 25.27 -37.33 0.50
CA TYR A 40 25.77 -36.38 -0.48
C TYR A 40 24.68 -36.05 -1.52
N ASP A 41 24.05 -37.11 -2.07
CA ASP A 41 23.01 -36.94 -3.10
C ASP A 41 21.80 -36.18 -2.52
N LEU A 42 21.43 -36.45 -1.28
CA LEU A 42 20.35 -35.71 -0.61
C LEU A 42 20.71 -34.23 -0.44
N ALA A 43 21.95 -33.95 0.00
CA ALA A 43 22.42 -32.57 0.16
C ALA A 43 22.50 -31.82 -1.18
N ALA A 44 23.00 -32.52 -2.23
CA ALA A 44 23.10 -31.95 -3.57
C ALA A 44 21.74 -31.62 -4.18
N GLY A 45 20.68 -32.31 -3.76
CA GLY A 45 19.31 -32.01 -4.20
C GLY A 45 18.66 -30.82 -3.51
N LYS A 46 19.31 -30.23 -2.50
CA LYS A 46 18.76 -29.05 -1.79
C LYS A 46 19.13 -27.77 -2.51
N ALA A 47 18.36 -26.71 -2.23
CA ALA A 47 18.64 -25.39 -2.79
C ALA A 47 20.02 -24.90 -2.33
N PRO A 48 20.78 -24.20 -3.21
CA PRO A 48 22.03 -23.55 -2.82
C PRO A 48 21.79 -22.53 -1.69
N SER A 49 22.83 -22.25 -0.90
CA SER A 49 22.76 -21.26 0.16
C SER A 49 22.43 -19.85 -0.36
N SER A 50 22.81 -19.58 -1.62
CA SER A 50 22.43 -18.37 -2.34
C SER A 50 21.54 -18.75 -3.50
N HIS A 51 20.32 -18.34 -3.48
CA HIS A 51 19.33 -18.59 -4.55
C HIS A 51 18.28 -17.49 -4.54
N THR A 52 17.42 -17.44 -5.57
CA THR A 52 16.35 -16.44 -5.75
C THR A 52 15.02 -17.13 -5.98
N HIS A 53 13.95 -16.37 -5.75
CA HIS A 53 12.59 -16.79 -6.08
C HIS A 53 11.99 -15.77 -7.03
N PRO A 54 11.52 -16.15 -8.23
CA PRO A 54 10.78 -15.25 -9.09
C PRO A 54 9.44 -14.87 -8.45
N TRP A 55 8.97 -13.67 -8.77
CA TRP A 55 7.74 -13.12 -8.15
C TRP A 55 6.52 -14.04 -8.34
N ASN A 56 6.41 -14.70 -9.50
CA ASN A 56 5.28 -15.58 -9.79
C ASN A 56 5.24 -16.86 -8.93
N GLN A 57 6.32 -17.15 -8.19
CA GLN A 57 6.37 -18.27 -7.23
C GLN A 57 5.96 -17.84 -5.82
N ILE A 58 5.74 -16.55 -5.58
CA ILE A 58 5.27 -16.04 -4.30
C ILE A 58 3.74 -16.06 -4.33
N THR A 59 3.15 -16.82 -3.42
CA THR A 59 1.70 -16.99 -3.34
C THR A 59 1.19 -16.58 -1.96
N GLY A 60 -0.13 -16.35 -1.87
CA GLY A 60 -0.76 -16.04 -0.59
C GLY A 60 -0.53 -14.61 -0.12
N VAL A 61 0.03 -13.72 -0.96
CA VAL A 61 0.18 -12.30 -0.61
C VAL A 61 -1.19 -11.64 -0.71
N PRO A 62 -1.69 -11.02 0.38
CA PRO A 62 -3.02 -10.43 0.35
C PRO A 62 -3.05 -9.15 -0.48
N THR A 63 -4.22 -8.83 -1.04
CA THR A 63 -4.51 -7.50 -1.56
C THR A 63 -4.72 -6.54 -0.39
N ALA A 64 -4.13 -5.35 -0.46
CA ALA A 64 -4.37 -4.32 0.54
C ALA A 64 -5.85 -3.94 0.58
N SER A 65 -6.38 -3.74 1.78
CA SER A 65 -7.75 -3.34 2.02
C SER A 65 -7.79 -2.39 3.23
N LEU A 66 -8.96 -1.90 3.58
CA LEU A 66 -9.13 -1.04 4.77
C LEU A 66 -8.79 -1.77 6.07
N THR A 67 -8.81 -3.11 6.07
CA THR A 67 -8.58 -3.93 7.26
C THR A 67 -7.31 -4.77 7.19
N ALA A 68 -6.62 -4.82 6.03
CA ALA A 68 -5.44 -5.65 5.85
C ALA A 68 -4.38 -4.93 5.02
N LYS A 69 -3.13 -5.07 5.44
CA LYS A 69 -1.97 -4.66 4.65
C LYS A 69 -1.76 -5.66 3.52
N GLY A 70 -1.28 -5.19 2.37
CA GLY A 70 -1.02 -6.07 1.24
C GLY A 70 -0.51 -5.31 0.03
N ILE A 71 -0.57 -5.96 -1.14
CA ILE A 71 -0.24 -5.33 -2.42
C ILE A 71 -1.47 -4.65 -3.00
N THR A 72 -1.24 -3.56 -3.73
CA THR A 72 -2.29 -2.82 -4.42
C THR A 72 -1.85 -2.48 -5.83
N GLN A 73 -2.82 -2.17 -6.67
CA GLN A 73 -2.59 -1.68 -8.02
C GLN A 73 -2.80 -0.17 -8.05
N LEU A 74 -2.01 0.52 -8.87
CA LEU A 74 -2.12 1.96 -9.05
C LEU A 74 -3.28 2.31 -9.98
N SER A 75 -3.88 3.47 -9.76
CA SER A 75 -4.91 4.02 -10.63
C SER A 75 -4.73 5.53 -10.77
N SER A 76 -4.84 6.02 -12.00
CA SER A 76 -4.85 7.46 -12.29
C SER A 76 -6.27 8.01 -12.49
N ALA A 77 -7.30 7.23 -12.20
CA ALA A 77 -8.68 7.69 -12.30
C ALA A 77 -8.95 8.78 -11.25
N THR A 78 -9.73 9.80 -11.67
CA THR A 78 -10.13 10.89 -10.78
C THR A 78 -11.58 10.75 -10.29
N ASN A 79 -12.27 9.70 -10.75
CA ASN A 79 -13.68 9.44 -10.40
C ASN A 79 -13.90 8.02 -9.88
N SER A 80 -12.84 7.33 -9.43
CA SER A 80 -12.95 5.97 -8.90
C SER A 80 -13.51 5.97 -7.47
N THR A 81 -14.35 5.00 -7.17
CA THR A 81 -14.85 4.71 -5.81
C THR A 81 -14.15 3.53 -5.17
N SER A 82 -13.06 3.03 -5.76
CA SER A 82 -12.33 1.88 -5.24
C SER A 82 -11.73 2.16 -3.87
N GLU A 83 -11.82 1.17 -2.98
CA GLU A 83 -11.18 1.20 -1.66
C GLU A 83 -9.95 0.28 -1.59
N VAL A 84 -9.50 -0.28 -2.73
CA VAL A 84 -8.37 -1.21 -2.80
C VAL A 84 -7.29 -0.78 -3.80
N LEU A 85 -7.49 0.32 -4.52
CA LEU A 85 -6.52 0.89 -5.44
C LEU A 85 -5.78 2.06 -4.76
N ALA A 86 -4.57 2.34 -5.25
CA ALA A 86 -3.78 3.49 -4.80
C ALA A 86 -3.72 4.55 -5.90
N ALA A 87 -3.96 5.80 -5.54
CA ALA A 87 -3.89 6.91 -6.48
C ALA A 87 -2.45 7.21 -6.88
N THR A 88 -2.25 7.54 -8.15
CA THR A 88 -0.96 8.00 -8.67
C THR A 88 -0.78 9.50 -8.43
N PRO A 89 0.47 10.01 -8.47
CA PRO A 89 0.71 11.45 -8.49
C PRO A 89 -0.04 12.16 -9.62
N LYS A 90 -0.22 11.52 -10.78
CA LYS A 90 -0.99 12.08 -11.89
C LYS A 90 -2.44 12.36 -11.49
N ALA A 91 -3.10 11.42 -10.80
CA ALA A 91 -4.46 11.60 -10.31
C ALA A 91 -4.54 12.72 -9.27
N VAL A 92 -3.59 12.76 -8.34
CA VAL A 92 -3.50 13.80 -7.32
C VAL A 92 -3.29 15.18 -7.95
N LYS A 93 -2.37 15.28 -8.94
CA LYS A 93 -2.14 16.53 -9.66
C LYS A 93 -3.39 17.03 -10.37
N ALA A 94 -4.14 16.15 -11.02
CA ALA A 94 -5.38 16.52 -11.68
C ALA A 94 -6.39 17.09 -10.68
N ALA A 95 -6.54 16.47 -9.52
CA ALA A 95 -7.42 16.95 -8.45
C ALA A 95 -6.94 18.31 -7.89
N TYR A 96 -5.62 18.43 -7.67
CA TYR A 96 -5.01 19.68 -7.20
C TYR A 96 -5.24 20.81 -8.19
N ASP A 97 -4.96 20.58 -9.49
CA ASP A 97 -5.12 21.60 -10.52
C ASP A 97 -6.59 22.04 -10.66
N LEU A 98 -7.52 21.09 -10.56
CA LEU A 98 -8.94 21.41 -10.57
C LEU A 98 -9.32 22.29 -9.37
N ALA A 99 -8.86 21.94 -8.17
CA ALA A 99 -9.11 22.71 -6.96
C ALA A 99 -8.47 24.12 -7.05
N ASN A 100 -7.23 24.17 -7.55
CA ASN A 100 -6.49 25.43 -7.69
C ASN A 100 -7.12 26.38 -8.74
N GLY A 101 -7.85 25.81 -9.70
CA GLY A 101 -8.60 26.59 -10.69
C GLY A 101 -9.94 27.12 -10.18
N LYS A 102 -10.35 26.75 -8.98
CA LYS A 102 -11.59 27.27 -8.39
C LYS A 102 -11.36 28.63 -7.75
N GLN A 103 -12.47 29.36 -7.56
CA GLN A 103 -12.44 30.65 -6.91
C GLN A 103 -11.88 30.52 -5.48
N ALA A 104 -10.95 31.39 -5.12
CA ALA A 104 -10.43 31.47 -3.77
C ALA A 104 -11.55 31.73 -2.76
N ALA A 105 -11.45 31.18 -1.58
CA ALA A 105 -12.37 31.48 -0.50
C ALA A 105 -12.31 32.96 -0.15
N ASP A 106 -13.46 33.59 -0.02
CA ASP A 106 -13.58 35.00 0.28
C ASP A 106 -14.83 35.22 1.15
N ALA A 107 -14.68 35.97 2.24
CA ALA A 107 -15.75 36.16 3.20
C ALA A 107 -16.91 36.99 2.62
N THR A 108 -16.62 37.96 1.74
CA THR A 108 -17.64 38.73 1.04
C THR A 108 -18.48 37.85 0.12
N LEU A 109 -17.82 36.97 -0.65
CA LEU A 109 -18.51 36.04 -1.53
C LEU A 109 -19.34 35.02 -0.73
N THR A 110 -18.84 34.56 0.42
CA THR A 110 -19.59 33.70 1.32
C THR A 110 -20.85 34.37 1.84
N ALA A 111 -20.76 35.65 2.23
CA ALA A 111 -21.89 36.43 2.68
C ALA A 111 -22.95 36.60 1.57
N LEU A 112 -22.53 36.85 0.34
CA LEU A 112 -23.45 36.97 -0.82
C LEU A 112 -24.08 35.58 -1.13
N ALA A 113 -23.32 34.53 -1.10
CA ALA A 113 -23.81 33.16 -1.38
C ALA A 113 -24.86 32.69 -0.35
N ALA A 114 -24.83 33.22 0.87
CA ALA A 114 -25.75 32.86 1.93
C ALA A 114 -27.11 33.54 1.78
N LEU A 115 -27.26 34.50 0.88
CA LEU A 115 -28.53 35.24 0.68
C LEU A 115 -29.54 34.36 -0.05
N ALA A 116 -30.80 34.42 0.36
CA ALA A 116 -31.93 33.76 -0.31
C ALA A 116 -32.33 34.63 -1.54
N THR A 117 -31.65 34.38 -2.67
CA THR A 117 -31.89 35.14 -3.90
C THR A 117 -33.30 34.88 -4.42
N ALA A 118 -33.92 35.97 -4.94
CA ALA A 118 -35.24 35.93 -5.56
C ALA A 118 -35.35 37.07 -6.57
N ALA A 119 -36.37 37.03 -7.43
CA ALA A 119 -36.64 38.12 -8.32
C ALA A 119 -36.95 39.41 -7.54
N ASP A 120 -36.55 40.53 -8.11
CA ASP A 120 -36.84 41.88 -7.56
C ASP A 120 -36.24 42.09 -6.15
N LYS A 121 -35.07 41.54 -5.93
CA LYS A 121 -34.22 41.73 -4.75
C LYS A 121 -32.90 42.35 -5.14
N LEU A 122 -32.39 43.27 -4.32
CA LEU A 122 -31.10 43.92 -4.48
C LEU A 122 -30.23 43.59 -3.29
N PRO A 123 -29.06 42.93 -3.48
CA PRO A 123 -28.12 42.74 -2.38
C PRO A 123 -27.39 44.03 -2.05
N TYR A 124 -27.11 44.27 -0.79
CA TYR A 124 -26.30 45.36 -0.32
C TYR A 124 -25.49 44.96 0.88
N PHE A 125 -24.38 45.65 1.15
CA PHE A 125 -23.54 45.36 2.29
C PHE A 125 -24.02 46.08 3.54
N THR A 126 -24.17 45.37 4.62
CA THR A 126 -24.56 45.87 5.95
C THR A 126 -23.36 46.15 6.86
N GLY A 127 -22.17 45.74 6.42
CA GLY A 127 -20.90 45.90 7.11
C GLY A 127 -19.81 45.15 6.39
N VAL A 128 -18.62 45.05 6.98
CA VAL A 128 -17.52 44.26 6.44
C VAL A 128 -17.92 42.81 6.39
N ASP A 129 -17.83 42.18 5.22
CA ASP A 129 -18.17 40.77 4.98
C ASP A 129 -19.59 40.41 5.40
N ARG A 130 -20.50 41.38 5.33
CA ARG A 130 -21.92 41.18 5.64
C ARG A 130 -22.78 41.73 4.51
N ALA A 131 -23.84 41.00 4.17
CA ALA A 131 -24.75 41.40 3.12
C ALA A 131 -26.19 41.07 3.49
N ALA A 132 -27.13 41.82 2.93
CA ALA A 132 -28.56 41.57 3.06
C ALA A 132 -29.26 41.87 1.74
N LEU A 133 -30.51 41.46 1.63
CA LEU A 133 -31.35 41.76 0.50
C LEU A 133 -32.36 42.87 0.87
N THR A 134 -32.63 43.75 -0.09
CA THR A 134 -33.76 44.67 -0.03
C THR A 134 -34.61 44.50 -1.27
N ALA A 135 -35.86 44.98 -1.23
CA ALA A 135 -36.70 44.94 -2.40
C ALA A 135 -36.18 45.91 -3.46
N LEU A 136 -36.09 45.45 -4.71
CA LEU A 136 -35.85 46.30 -5.88
C LEU A 136 -37.19 46.49 -6.61
N THR A 137 -37.87 47.58 -6.30
CA THR A 137 -39.18 47.88 -6.88
C THR A 137 -39.05 48.31 -8.33
N SER A 138 -40.17 48.35 -9.05
CA SER A 138 -40.19 48.89 -10.42
C SER A 138 -39.79 50.36 -10.48
N VAL A 139 -40.13 51.14 -9.46
CA VAL A 139 -39.66 52.51 -9.32
C VAL A 139 -38.19 52.59 -9.09
N GLY A 140 -37.68 51.76 -8.20
CA GLY A 140 -36.22 51.66 -7.95
C GLY A 140 -35.45 51.31 -9.21
N ARG A 141 -35.91 50.34 -9.99
CA ARG A 141 -35.29 50.00 -11.29
C ARG A 141 -35.35 51.16 -12.28
N ALA A 142 -36.47 51.84 -12.34
CA ALA A 142 -36.63 53.00 -13.24
C ALA A 142 -35.63 54.09 -12.85
N ILE A 143 -35.44 54.42 -11.58
CA ILE A 143 -34.47 55.40 -11.09
C ILE A 143 -33.06 54.99 -11.46
N LEU A 144 -32.68 53.71 -11.22
CA LEU A 144 -31.33 53.20 -11.56
C LEU A 144 -31.05 53.28 -13.05
N GLY A 145 -32.07 53.21 -13.89
CA GLY A 145 -31.91 53.28 -15.35
C GLY A 145 -31.76 54.70 -15.89
N LYS A 146 -31.83 55.74 -15.06
CA LYS A 146 -31.70 57.12 -15.52
C LYS A 146 -30.25 57.56 -15.64
N THR A 147 -29.98 58.39 -16.64
CA THR A 147 -28.64 58.96 -16.86
C THR A 147 -28.56 60.42 -16.34
N SER A 148 -29.67 61.01 -15.91
CA SER A 148 -29.75 62.35 -15.30
C SER A 148 -30.97 62.41 -14.38
N ILE A 149 -30.95 63.38 -13.49
CA ILE A 149 -32.07 63.67 -12.56
C ILE A 149 -33.19 64.52 -13.11
N GLN A 150 -33.03 64.97 -14.33
CA GLN A 150 -34.04 65.77 -15.00
C GLN A 150 -35.09 64.95 -15.72
#